data_a8b108ebfc3c7761bb72c88da17dfed2
#
_entry.id   a8b108ebfc3c7761bb72c88da17dfed2
#
_cell.length_a   1.000
_cell.length_b   1.000
_cell.length_c   1.000
_cell.angle_alpha   90.00
_cell.angle_beta   90.00
_cell.angle_gamma   90.00
#
_symmetry.space_group_name_H-M   'P 1'
#
loop_
_entity.id
_entity.type
_entity.pdbx_description
1 polymer ?
#
loop_
_entity_poly.entity_id
_entity_poly.type
_entity_poly.pdbx_seq_one_letter_code
_entity_poly.pdbx_strand_id
1 'polypeptide(L)'
;RQMCIRDSHSRFSAPSEEECLGHINSRLSESSDFLRKATRLVITLGTAFVYRLKSDGRIVSNCHKLPEKMFDRQRLSTQEIVEDWKPLLLALWEQNPALKILFTVSPIRHWKDGAHENQLSKATLLLATDALQKDYPGRIAYFPAYEILMDELRDYRFYADDMLHPSPVSYTHLTLPTT
;
A
#
# COMPACT_ATOMS: atom_id res chain seq x y z
N ARG A 1 -12.92 21.40 -13.45
CA ARG A 1 -11.54 21.40 -12.84
C ARG A 1 -11.48 20.77 -11.44
N GLN A 2 -12.55 20.80 -10.64
CA GLN A 2 -12.52 20.29 -9.25
C GLN A 2 -12.79 18.78 -9.13
N MET A 3 -13.55 18.16 -10.01
CA MET A 3 -13.94 16.74 -9.89
C MET A 3 -12.78 15.77 -10.18
N CYS A 4 -11.98 16.02 -11.21
CA CYS A 4 -10.88 15.11 -11.58
C CYS A 4 -9.70 15.09 -10.60
N ILE A 5 -9.62 16.07 -9.68
CA ILE A 5 -8.56 16.18 -8.68
C ILE A 5 -8.93 15.41 -7.39
N ARG A 6 -10.20 15.06 -7.18
CA ARG A 6 -10.64 14.41 -5.94
C ARG A 6 -10.20 12.95 -5.83
N ASP A 7 -10.26 12.21 -6.91
CA ASP A 7 -10.13 10.75 -6.88
C ASP A 7 -8.95 10.21 -7.70
N SER A 8 -8.20 11.10 -8.38
CA SER A 8 -7.11 10.71 -9.26
C SER A 8 -5.88 11.58 -9.09
N HIS A 9 -4.71 11.02 -9.43
CA HIS A 9 -3.47 11.76 -9.47
C HIS A 9 -3.57 12.90 -10.51
N SER A 10 -2.90 14.05 -10.25
CA SER A 10 -2.87 15.22 -11.15
C SER A 10 -2.49 14.89 -12.62
N ARG A 11 -1.81 13.77 -12.85
CA ARG A 11 -1.49 13.22 -14.18
C ARG A 11 -2.72 12.97 -15.05
N PHE A 12 -3.89 12.73 -14.44
CA PHE A 12 -5.15 12.50 -15.15
C PHE A 12 -5.97 13.77 -15.35
N SER A 13 -5.48 14.91 -14.87
CA SER A 13 -6.17 16.18 -15.07
C SER A 13 -6.27 16.50 -16.56
N ALA A 14 -7.45 16.88 -17.02
CA ALA A 14 -7.73 17.26 -18.39
C ALA A 14 -8.66 18.49 -18.42
N PRO A 15 -8.75 19.22 -19.56
CA PRO A 15 -9.62 20.37 -19.71
C PRO A 15 -11.10 20.04 -19.57
N SER A 16 -11.52 18.82 -19.95
CA SER A 16 -12.90 18.35 -19.90
C SER A 16 -13.02 17.09 -19.02
N GLU A 17 -14.23 16.82 -18.55
CA GLU A 17 -14.57 15.60 -17.81
C GLU A 17 -14.41 14.37 -18.70
N GLU A 18 -14.85 14.45 -19.95
CA GLU A 18 -14.79 13.37 -20.93
C GLU A 18 -13.35 12.91 -21.18
N GLU A 19 -12.43 13.85 -21.43
CA GLU A 19 -11.00 13.55 -21.59
C GLU A 19 -10.40 12.96 -20.33
N CYS A 20 -10.76 13.47 -19.16
CA CYS A 20 -10.29 12.96 -17.87
C CYS A 20 -10.73 11.50 -17.67
N LEU A 21 -12.00 11.21 -17.90
CA LEU A 21 -12.55 9.85 -17.81
C LEU A 21 -11.92 8.94 -18.89
N GLY A 22 -11.69 9.44 -20.07
CA GLY A 22 -11.00 8.72 -21.13
C GLY A 22 -9.59 8.28 -20.71
N HIS A 23 -8.80 9.18 -20.13
CA HIS A 23 -7.47 8.86 -19.60
C HIS A 23 -7.52 7.83 -18.47
N ILE A 24 -8.46 7.98 -17.54
CA ILE A 24 -8.63 7.04 -16.40
C ILE A 24 -9.01 5.66 -16.92
N ASN A 25 -10.01 5.58 -17.79
CA ASN A 25 -10.52 4.32 -18.31
C ASN A 25 -9.48 3.58 -19.17
N SER A 26 -8.73 4.30 -20.00
CA SER A 26 -7.62 3.72 -20.77
C SER A 26 -6.57 3.08 -19.85
N ARG A 27 -6.14 3.80 -18.80
CA ARG A 27 -5.16 3.26 -17.84
C ARG A 27 -5.71 2.10 -17.03
N LEU A 28 -6.99 2.15 -16.67
CA LEU A 28 -7.64 1.06 -15.96
C LEU A 28 -7.69 -0.22 -16.82
N SER A 29 -8.04 -0.08 -18.10
CA SER A 29 -8.04 -1.19 -19.06
C SER A 29 -6.65 -1.81 -19.23
N GLU A 30 -5.62 -0.98 -19.49
CA GLU A 30 -4.24 -1.42 -19.62
C GLU A 30 -3.75 -2.15 -18.36
N SER A 31 -4.06 -1.59 -17.17
CA SER A 31 -3.66 -2.17 -15.89
C SER A 31 -4.37 -3.50 -15.62
N SER A 32 -5.65 -3.59 -15.98
CA SER A 32 -6.43 -4.83 -15.87
C SER A 32 -5.89 -5.92 -16.78
N ASP A 33 -5.56 -5.60 -18.02
CA ASP A 33 -4.98 -6.55 -18.98
C ASP A 33 -3.59 -7.03 -18.56
N PHE A 34 -2.79 -6.11 -17.98
CA PHE A 34 -1.50 -6.47 -17.40
C PHE A 34 -1.67 -7.43 -16.22
N LEU A 35 -2.59 -7.13 -15.29
CA LEU A 35 -2.84 -7.94 -14.10
C LEU A 35 -3.32 -9.36 -14.45
N ARG A 36 -4.14 -9.52 -15.49
CA ARG A 36 -4.57 -10.83 -15.97
C ARG A 36 -3.42 -11.73 -16.46
N LYS A 37 -2.32 -11.13 -16.91
CA LYS A 37 -1.13 -11.82 -17.43
C LYS A 37 0.03 -11.88 -16.43
N ALA A 38 -0.07 -11.14 -15.33
CA ALA A 38 0.98 -11.06 -14.33
C ALA A 38 1.17 -12.42 -13.65
N THR A 39 2.41 -12.83 -13.46
CA THR A 39 2.75 -14.03 -12.68
C THR A 39 2.95 -13.73 -11.21
N ARG A 40 3.28 -12.48 -10.89
CA ARG A 40 3.51 -12.00 -9.53
C ARG A 40 2.97 -10.59 -9.36
N LEU A 41 2.36 -10.33 -8.20
CA LEU A 41 1.92 -9.01 -7.76
C LEU A 41 2.63 -8.66 -6.46
N VAL A 42 3.39 -7.58 -6.46
CA VAL A 42 4.05 -7.08 -5.25
C VAL A 42 3.19 -5.96 -4.64
N ILE A 43 2.86 -6.10 -3.37
CA ILE A 43 2.01 -5.16 -2.63
C ILE A 43 2.78 -4.64 -1.43
N THR A 44 3.01 -3.34 -1.39
CA THR A 44 3.68 -2.67 -0.26
C THR A 44 2.65 -2.01 0.65
N LEU A 45 2.57 -2.50 1.88
CA LEU A 45 1.69 -1.94 2.92
C LEU A 45 2.42 -0.85 3.69
N GLY A 46 1.86 0.35 3.75
CA GLY A 46 2.48 1.52 4.39
C GLY A 46 2.10 1.67 5.86
N THR A 47 0.83 1.67 6.14
CA THR A 47 0.26 1.91 7.48
C THR A 47 -1.05 1.15 7.65
N ALA A 48 -1.38 0.76 8.89
CA ALA A 48 -2.68 0.22 9.25
C ALA A 48 -3.71 1.33 9.57
N PHE A 49 -3.33 2.60 9.52
CA PHE A 49 -4.26 3.70 9.70
C PHE A 49 -5.03 4.00 8.43
N VAL A 50 -6.34 4.16 8.59
CA VAL A 50 -7.27 4.55 7.52
C VAL A 50 -8.02 5.83 7.89
N TYR A 51 -8.54 6.51 6.89
CA TYR A 51 -9.48 7.61 7.06
C TYR A 51 -10.90 7.11 6.78
N ARG A 52 -11.79 7.32 7.74
CA ARG A 52 -13.20 7.01 7.61
C ARG A 52 -13.99 8.30 7.48
N LEU A 53 -14.73 8.46 6.39
CA LEU A 53 -15.57 9.64 6.18
C LEU A 53 -16.76 9.61 7.16
N LYS A 54 -16.94 10.68 7.94
CA LYS A 54 -17.97 10.76 9.00
C LYS A 54 -19.41 10.73 8.47
N SER A 55 -19.62 11.20 7.22
CA SER A 55 -20.96 11.30 6.65
C SER A 55 -21.60 9.96 6.33
N ASP A 56 -20.82 8.95 5.95
CA ASP A 56 -21.32 7.65 5.48
C ASP A 56 -20.49 6.45 5.97
N GLY A 57 -19.45 6.71 6.76
CA GLY A 57 -18.60 5.67 7.35
C GLY A 57 -17.65 4.98 6.37
N ARG A 58 -17.58 5.39 5.10
CA ARG A 58 -16.68 4.77 4.12
C ARG A 58 -15.22 5.02 4.45
N ILE A 59 -14.41 4.00 4.26
CA ILE A 59 -12.95 4.12 4.27
C ILE A 59 -12.50 4.74 2.94
N VAL A 60 -11.62 5.75 3.03
CA VAL A 60 -11.05 6.43 1.87
C VAL A 60 -9.52 6.38 1.93
N SER A 61 -8.89 6.38 0.78
CA SER A 61 -7.42 6.28 0.67
C SER A 61 -6.69 7.54 1.15
N ASN A 62 -7.34 8.69 1.06
CA ASN A 62 -6.82 9.98 1.55
C ASN A 62 -7.96 10.97 1.77
N CYS A 63 -7.65 12.15 2.33
CA CYS A 63 -8.66 13.17 2.61
C CYS A 63 -9.16 13.94 1.37
N HIS A 64 -8.65 13.67 0.16
CA HIS A 64 -9.06 14.31 -1.11
C HIS A 64 -9.15 15.84 -1.04
N LYS A 65 -8.24 16.49 -0.30
CA LYS A 65 -8.23 17.94 -0.01
C LYS A 65 -9.46 18.44 0.76
N LEU A 66 -10.28 17.55 1.31
CA LEU A 66 -11.35 17.91 2.23
C LEU A 66 -10.77 18.20 3.63
N PRO A 67 -11.46 19.03 4.44
CA PRO A 67 -11.01 19.31 5.81
C PRO A 67 -10.86 18.03 6.64
N GLU A 68 -9.78 17.91 7.38
CA GLU A 68 -9.47 16.74 8.21
C GLU A 68 -10.58 16.41 9.22
N LYS A 69 -11.29 17.42 9.72
CA LYS A 69 -12.44 17.28 10.62
C LYS A 69 -13.60 16.44 10.09
N MET A 70 -13.65 16.22 8.76
CA MET A 70 -14.67 15.38 8.12
C MET A 70 -14.38 13.89 8.22
N PHE A 71 -13.21 13.52 8.72
CA PHE A 71 -12.75 12.14 8.80
C PHE A 71 -12.46 11.76 10.24
N ASP A 72 -12.69 10.49 10.53
CA ASP A 72 -12.11 9.82 11.68
C ASP A 72 -10.90 9.03 11.19
N ARG A 73 -9.79 9.17 11.90
CA ARG A 73 -8.57 8.41 11.63
C ARG A 73 -8.44 7.31 12.67
N GLN A 74 -8.44 6.08 12.21
CA GLN A 74 -8.36 4.91 13.10
C GLN A 74 -7.33 3.90 12.58
N ARG A 75 -6.73 3.15 13.49
CA ARG A 75 -5.89 2.01 13.15
C ARG A 75 -6.78 0.76 13.08
N LEU A 76 -6.71 0.07 11.94
CA LEU A 76 -7.39 -1.22 11.78
C LEU A 76 -6.71 -2.29 12.65
N SER A 77 -7.49 -3.24 13.10
CA SER A 77 -6.99 -4.46 13.73
C SER A 77 -6.43 -5.44 12.67
N THR A 78 -5.65 -6.40 13.11
CA THR A 78 -5.16 -7.49 12.27
C THR A 78 -6.31 -8.24 11.59
N GLN A 79 -7.38 -8.50 12.35
CA GLN A 79 -8.54 -9.23 11.85
C GLN A 79 -9.28 -8.44 10.75
N GLU A 80 -9.55 -7.16 10.95
CA GLU A 80 -10.19 -6.30 9.93
C GLU A 80 -9.38 -6.29 8.63
N ILE A 81 -8.05 -6.18 8.71
CA ILE A 81 -7.19 -6.21 7.53
C ILE A 81 -7.29 -7.56 6.81
N VAL A 82 -7.22 -8.66 7.52
CA VAL A 82 -7.30 -10.00 6.93
C VAL A 82 -8.67 -10.24 6.28
N GLU A 83 -9.75 -9.83 6.94
CA GLU A 83 -11.12 -9.97 6.43
C GLU A 83 -11.36 -9.13 5.17
N ASP A 84 -10.77 -7.94 5.10
CA ASP A 84 -10.87 -7.06 3.93
C ASP A 84 -10.05 -7.59 2.73
N TRP A 85 -8.89 -8.18 2.98
CA TRP A 85 -8.05 -8.76 1.93
C TRP A 85 -8.60 -10.05 1.32
N LYS A 86 -9.25 -10.92 2.10
CA LYS A 86 -9.72 -12.24 1.63
C LYS A 86 -10.59 -12.18 0.39
N PRO A 87 -11.67 -11.40 0.34
CA PRO A 87 -12.51 -11.33 -0.86
C PRO A 87 -11.77 -10.75 -2.06
N LEU A 88 -10.88 -9.77 -1.86
CA LEU A 88 -10.06 -9.22 -2.94
C LEU A 88 -9.09 -10.26 -3.52
N LEU A 89 -8.42 -11.04 -2.65
CA LEU A 89 -7.52 -12.10 -3.07
C LEU A 89 -8.25 -13.17 -3.90
N LEU A 90 -9.42 -13.59 -3.45
CA LEU A 90 -10.24 -14.55 -4.17
C LEU A 90 -10.66 -14.02 -5.55
N ALA A 91 -11.11 -12.77 -5.63
CA ALA A 91 -11.46 -12.14 -6.90
C ALA A 91 -10.27 -12.01 -7.86
N LEU A 92 -9.07 -11.70 -7.34
CA LEU A 92 -7.85 -11.68 -8.13
C LEU A 92 -7.50 -13.06 -8.70
N TRP A 93 -7.64 -14.11 -7.90
CA TRP A 93 -7.35 -15.47 -8.34
C TRP A 93 -8.44 -16.08 -9.24
N GLU A 94 -9.66 -15.59 -9.15
CA GLU A 94 -10.70 -15.92 -10.12
C GLU A 94 -10.33 -15.41 -11.53
N GLN A 95 -9.79 -14.18 -11.60
CA GLN A 95 -9.34 -13.59 -12.87
C GLN A 95 -7.99 -14.13 -13.36
N ASN A 96 -7.10 -14.48 -12.44
CA ASN A 96 -5.77 -14.98 -12.73
C ASN A 96 -5.35 -16.08 -11.72
N PRO A 97 -5.72 -17.34 -11.97
CA PRO A 97 -5.45 -18.46 -11.04
C PRO A 97 -3.97 -18.74 -10.78
N ALA A 98 -3.08 -18.31 -11.69
CA ALA A 98 -1.63 -18.51 -11.56
C ALA A 98 -0.93 -17.38 -10.77
N LEU A 99 -1.65 -16.30 -10.44
CA LEU A 99 -1.08 -15.15 -9.76
C LEU A 99 -0.55 -15.51 -8.37
N LYS A 100 0.70 -15.15 -8.11
CA LYS A 100 1.31 -15.19 -6.77
C LYS A 100 1.45 -13.77 -6.24
N ILE A 101 1.21 -13.60 -4.95
CA ILE A 101 1.25 -12.29 -4.30
C ILE A 101 2.41 -12.24 -3.31
N LEU A 102 3.20 -11.17 -3.40
CA LEU A 102 4.30 -10.88 -2.50
C LEU A 102 3.95 -9.62 -1.71
N PHE A 103 3.65 -9.80 -0.43
CA PHE A 103 3.48 -8.68 0.47
C PHE A 103 4.82 -8.20 1.03
N THR A 104 4.90 -6.92 1.27
CA THR A 104 5.99 -6.31 2.03
C THR A 104 5.45 -5.16 2.86
N VAL A 105 6.05 -4.89 4.01
CA VAL A 105 5.73 -3.74 4.86
C VAL A 105 6.79 -2.67 4.65
N SER A 106 6.34 -1.46 4.28
CA SER A 106 7.24 -0.32 4.08
C SER A 106 7.97 0.04 5.36
N PRO A 107 9.29 0.22 5.33
CA PRO A 107 10.06 0.67 6.48
C PRO A 107 9.87 2.16 6.80
N ILE A 108 9.28 2.95 5.89
CA ILE A 108 9.08 4.38 6.09
C ILE A 108 8.16 4.62 7.28
N ARG A 109 8.58 5.52 8.18
CA ARG A 109 7.86 5.87 9.40
C ARG A 109 6.84 6.97 9.14
N HIS A 110 5.65 6.83 9.70
CA HIS A 110 4.59 7.84 9.65
C HIS A 110 4.61 8.68 10.93
N TRP A 111 5.44 9.74 10.96
CA TRP A 111 5.61 10.60 12.13
C TRP A 111 4.33 11.29 12.61
N LYS A 112 3.35 11.50 11.73
CA LYS A 112 2.05 12.06 12.12
C LYS A 112 1.40 11.30 13.28
N ASP A 113 1.66 10.01 13.38
CA ASP A 113 1.07 9.13 14.39
C ASP A 113 1.90 9.03 15.67
N GLY A 114 3.12 9.57 15.65
CA GLY A 114 4.11 9.37 16.70
C GLY A 114 4.79 7.99 16.61
N ALA A 115 5.92 7.87 17.29
CA ALA A 115 6.79 6.69 17.17
C ALA A 115 6.11 5.39 17.64
N HIS A 116 5.36 5.45 18.74
CA HIS A 116 4.69 4.29 19.32
C HIS A 116 3.56 3.78 18.43
N GLU A 117 2.65 4.66 18.01
CA GLU A 117 1.53 4.30 17.14
C GLU A 117 2.00 3.83 15.75
N ASN A 118 3.07 4.42 15.21
CA ASN A 118 3.70 3.91 14.01
C ASN A 118 4.18 2.46 14.19
N GLN A 119 4.81 2.15 15.32
CA GLN A 119 5.31 0.79 15.60
C GLN A 119 4.14 -0.20 15.75
N LEU A 120 3.08 0.18 16.43
CA LEU A 120 1.86 -0.63 16.54
C LEU A 120 1.20 -0.85 15.17
N SER A 121 1.17 0.18 14.34
CA SER A 121 0.68 0.08 12.95
C SER A 121 1.49 -0.92 12.12
N LYS A 122 2.82 -0.87 12.19
CA LYS A 122 3.69 -1.83 11.49
C LYS A 122 3.50 -3.25 12.00
N ALA A 123 3.44 -3.43 13.32
CA ALA A 123 3.17 -4.74 13.95
C ALA A 123 1.83 -5.33 13.48
N THR A 124 0.78 -4.52 13.39
CA THR A 124 -0.52 -4.95 12.88
C THR A 124 -0.43 -5.45 11.43
N LEU A 125 0.30 -4.73 10.57
CA LEU A 125 0.51 -5.13 9.17
C LEU A 125 1.31 -6.42 9.05
N LEU A 126 2.36 -6.60 9.86
CA LEU A 126 3.18 -7.81 9.88
C LEU A 126 2.34 -9.03 10.30
N LEU A 127 1.56 -8.89 11.36
CA LEU A 127 0.66 -9.97 11.83
C LEU A 127 -0.43 -10.30 10.80
N ALA A 128 -1.01 -9.30 10.14
CA ALA A 128 -1.99 -9.53 9.10
C ALA A 128 -1.39 -10.24 7.88
N THR A 129 -0.19 -9.86 7.48
CA THR A 129 0.53 -10.50 6.37
C THR A 129 0.88 -11.96 6.69
N ASP A 130 1.35 -12.23 7.91
CA ASP A 130 1.64 -13.59 8.39
C ASP A 130 0.38 -14.47 8.38
N ALA A 131 -0.75 -13.93 8.85
CA ALA A 131 -2.03 -14.63 8.82
C ALA A 131 -2.48 -14.97 7.38
N LEU A 132 -2.41 -14.00 6.46
CA LEU A 132 -2.74 -14.21 5.05
C LEU A 132 -1.81 -15.24 4.38
N GLN A 133 -0.51 -15.24 4.72
CA GLN A 133 0.44 -16.22 4.20
C GLN A 133 0.13 -17.63 4.69
N LYS A 134 -0.30 -17.78 5.95
CA LYS A 134 -0.73 -19.06 6.53
C LYS A 134 -2.03 -19.57 5.93
N ASP A 135 -2.97 -18.66 5.64
CA ASP A 135 -4.26 -19.02 5.04
C ASP A 135 -4.11 -19.44 3.56
N TYR A 136 -3.10 -18.93 2.84
CA TYR A 136 -2.89 -19.18 1.42
C TYR A 136 -1.46 -19.63 1.09
N PRO A 137 -1.01 -20.79 1.60
CA PRO A 137 0.35 -21.28 1.42
C PRO A 137 0.67 -21.50 -0.06
N GLY A 138 1.87 -21.08 -0.48
CA GLY A 138 2.34 -21.17 -1.87
C GLY A 138 1.74 -20.13 -2.85
N ARG A 139 0.72 -19.38 -2.44
CA ARG A 139 0.14 -18.28 -3.20
C ARG A 139 0.56 -16.90 -2.68
N ILE A 140 0.75 -16.78 -1.39
CA ILE A 140 1.20 -15.56 -0.73
C ILE A 140 2.57 -15.79 -0.12
N ALA A 141 3.46 -14.82 -0.29
CA ALA A 141 4.75 -14.75 0.36
C ALA A 141 4.96 -13.34 0.96
N TYR A 142 5.88 -13.24 1.91
CA TYR A 142 6.30 -11.98 2.52
C TYR A 142 7.75 -11.69 2.18
N PHE A 143 8.04 -10.44 1.79
CA PHE A 143 9.39 -9.92 1.64
C PHE A 143 9.72 -8.96 2.80
N PRO A 144 10.76 -9.23 3.59
CA PRO A 144 11.02 -8.54 4.86
C PRO A 144 11.71 -7.18 4.68
N ALA A 145 11.16 -6.28 3.84
CA ALA A 145 11.75 -4.96 3.61
C ALA A 145 11.80 -4.10 4.88
N TYR A 146 10.82 -4.26 5.78
CA TYR A 146 10.80 -3.57 7.05
C TYR A 146 11.95 -4.01 7.94
N GLU A 147 12.13 -5.30 8.11
CA GLU A 147 13.17 -5.91 8.96
C GLU A 147 14.56 -5.63 8.40
N ILE A 148 14.74 -5.72 7.10
CA ILE A 148 16.05 -5.41 6.48
C ILE A 148 16.50 -3.98 6.84
N LEU A 149 15.61 -2.98 6.69
CA LEU A 149 16.00 -1.61 7.04
C LEU A 149 16.14 -1.41 8.56
N MET A 150 15.28 -2.02 9.38
CA MET A 150 15.29 -1.82 10.82
C MET A 150 16.39 -2.60 11.52
N ASP A 151 16.76 -3.78 11.05
CA ASP A 151 17.65 -4.70 11.73
C ASP A 151 19.03 -4.88 11.07
N GLU A 152 19.08 -4.87 9.73
CA GLU A 152 20.34 -5.05 9.00
C GLU A 152 20.98 -3.71 8.63
N LEU A 153 20.19 -2.73 8.15
CA LEU A 153 20.68 -1.43 7.68
C LEU A 153 20.61 -0.37 8.79
N ARG A 154 21.31 -0.61 9.90
CA ARG A 154 21.26 0.22 11.12
C ARG A 154 22.22 1.41 11.15
N ASP A 155 22.72 1.88 10.03
CA ASP A 155 23.64 3.01 9.96
C ASP A 155 22.92 4.22 9.34
N TYR A 156 23.27 5.43 9.78
CA TYR A 156 22.73 6.69 9.28
C TYR A 156 22.86 6.85 7.76
N ARG A 157 23.90 6.30 7.14
CA ARG A 157 24.09 6.33 5.68
C ARG A 157 22.97 5.67 4.90
N PHE A 158 22.18 4.81 5.52
CA PHE A 158 21.03 4.14 4.92
C PHE A 158 19.76 4.96 4.97
N TYR A 159 19.77 6.10 5.64
CA TYR A 159 18.65 7.02 5.73
C TYR A 159 18.94 8.29 4.93
N ALA A 160 17.89 8.88 4.33
CA ALA A 160 17.95 10.21 3.77
C ALA A 160 18.03 11.28 4.88
N ASP A 161 18.22 12.54 4.51
CA ASP A 161 18.40 13.66 5.46
C ASP A 161 17.21 13.82 6.42
N ASP A 162 16.01 13.39 6.02
CA ASP A 162 14.81 13.41 6.86
C ASP A 162 14.76 12.28 7.90
N MET A 163 15.69 11.36 7.88
CA MET A 163 15.77 10.18 8.75
C MET A 163 14.54 9.26 8.70
N LEU A 164 13.74 9.36 7.65
CA LEU A 164 12.52 8.57 7.43
C LEU A 164 12.60 7.73 6.16
N HIS A 165 13.05 8.33 5.08
CA HIS A 165 13.17 7.66 3.81
C HIS A 165 14.52 6.94 3.70
N PRO A 166 14.56 5.79 3.00
CA PRO A 166 15.82 5.15 2.66
C PRO A 166 16.67 6.05 1.76
N SER A 167 17.97 6.08 2.00
CA SER A 167 18.95 6.74 1.12
C SER A 167 19.17 5.97 -0.19
N PRO A 168 19.78 6.57 -1.22
CA PRO A 168 20.20 5.83 -2.41
C PRO A 168 21.06 4.61 -2.12
N VAL A 169 21.88 4.66 -1.06
CA VAL A 169 22.73 3.53 -0.63
C VAL A 169 21.87 2.36 -0.16
N SER A 170 20.76 2.62 0.56
CA SER A 170 19.81 1.58 0.97
C SER A 170 19.20 0.85 -0.21
N TYR A 171 18.81 1.57 -1.24
CA TYR A 171 18.23 0.96 -2.44
C TYR A 171 19.20 0.00 -3.12
N THR A 172 20.49 0.34 -3.14
CA THR A 172 21.52 -0.55 -3.68
C THR A 172 21.59 -1.85 -2.89
N HIS A 173 21.55 -1.80 -1.56
CA HIS A 173 21.57 -3.00 -0.72
C HIS A 173 20.30 -3.85 -0.82
N LEU A 174 19.12 -3.21 -0.96
CA LEU A 174 17.85 -3.90 -1.09
C LEU A 174 17.64 -4.56 -2.46
N THR A 175 18.28 -4.03 -3.49
CA THR A 175 18.04 -4.44 -4.89
C THR A 175 19.21 -5.18 -5.55
N LEU A 176 20.34 -5.32 -4.86
CA LEU A 176 21.43 -6.13 -5.39
C LEU A 176 20.99 -7.57 -5.60
N PRO A 177 21.17 -8.14 -6.81
CA PRO A 177 20.97 -9.56 -6.98
C PRO A 177 21.95 -10.28 -6.08
N THR A 178 21.46 -11.13 -5.21
CA THR A 178 22.26 -12.14 -4.55
C THR A 178 22.77 -13.08 -5.65
N THR A 179 24.02 -12.89 -6.02
CA THR A 179 24.75 -13.81 -6.90
C THR A 179 24.98 -15.14 -6.21
#